data_adadc32663e22a0819d8708d95d01cf7
#
_entry.id   adadc32663e22a0819d8708d95d01cf7
#
_cell.length_a   1.000
_cell.length_b   1.000
_cell.length_c   1.000
_cell.angle_alpha   90.00
_cell.angle_beta   90.00
_cell.angle_gamma   90.00
#
_symmetry.space_group_name_H-M   'P 1'
#
loop_
_entity.id
_entity.type
_entity.pdbx_description
1 polymer ?
#
loop_
_entity_poly.entity_id
_entity_poly.type
_entity_poly.pdbx_seq_one_letter_code
_entity_poly.pdbx_strand_id
1 'polypeptide(L)'
;MVIGIIIAVVFVLIFMTATRAIRIVPQARARNVERFGRYTKTLEPGMNMIMPFIDRVKPLIDLREQVVSFTGQRVITEDNLVVSIDTVLFFQVTDPRAADYEIVNYIQAIEQLTATMLRSVIGSMDLEKTLTSRENINTQLRGVLDDASGKWGIRVTRVELRTIDPPQTV
;
A
#
# COMPACT_ATOMS: atom_id res chain seq x y z
N MET A 1 31.84 -37.25 -31.62
CA MET A 1 32.20 -35.98 -30.94
C MET A 1 31.11 -34.93 -31.05
N VAL A 2 30.64 -34.57 -32.25
CA VAL A 2 29.63 -33.50 -32.45
C VAL A 2 28.32 -33.77 -31.74
N ILE A 3 27.79 -35.00 -31.79
CA ILE A 3 26.53 -35.38 -31.11
C ILE A 3 26.64 -35.23 -29.59
N GLY A 4 27.77 -35.59 -29.00
CA GLY A 4 27.99 -35.44 -27.55
C GLY A 4 28.01 -33.97 -27.10
N ILE A 5 28.58 -33.10 -27.93
CA ILE A 5 28.59 -31.65 -27.68
C ILE A 5 27.17 -31.07 -27.76
N ILE A 6 26.38 -31.47 -28.75
CA ILE A 6 25.01 -31.04 -28.91
C ILE A 6 24.15 -31.45 -27.69
N ILE A 7 24.29 -32.71 -27.24
CA ILE A 7 23.58 -33.21 -26.05
C ILE A 7 23.98 -32.42 -24.81
N ALA A 8 25.27 -32.17 -24.61
CA ALA A 8 25.74 -31.35 -23.48
C ALA A 8 25.19 -29.94 -23.49
N VAL A 9 25.18 -29.27 -24.64
CA VAL A 9 24.61 -27.92 -24.80
C VAL A 9 23.12 -27.91 -24.49
N VAL A 10 22.36 -28.85 -25.02
CA VAL A 10 20.92 -28.98 -24.76
C VAL A 10 20.65 -29.21 -23.27
N PHE A 11 21.42 -30.07 -22.63
CA PHE A 11 21.29 -30.32 -21.19
C PHE A 11 21.59 -29.09 -20.34
N VAL A 12 22.63 -28.34 -20.68
CA VAL A 12 22.96 -27.06 -20.00
C VAL A 12 21.84 -26.04 -20.19
N LEU A 13 21.28 -25.91 -21.38
CA LEU A 13 20.17 -25.02 -21.65
C LEU A 13 18.91 -25.39 -20.84
N ILE A 14 18.55 -26.67 -20.78
CA ILE A 14 17.42 -27.15 -19.98
C ILE A 14 17.68 -26.90 -18.50
N PHE A 15 18.87 -27.17 -18.00
CA PHE A 15 19.22 -26.93 -16.61
C PHE A 15 19.15 -25.42 -16.26
N MET A 16 19.67 -24.57 -17.14
CA MET A 16 19.66 -23.12 -16.96
C MET A 16 18.24 -22.55 -16.98
N THR A 17 17.37 -23.08 -17.84
CA THR A 17 15.94 -22.70 -17.87
C THR A 17 15.18 -23.19 -16.64
N ALA A 18 15.44 -24.41 -16.19
CA ALA A 18 14.83 -24.99 -15.00
C ALA A 18 15.16 -24.18 -13.72
N THR A 19 16.42 -23.78 -13.55
CA THR A 19 16.83 -22.96 -12.39
C THR A 19 16.20 -21.56 -12.40
N ARG A 20 15.93 -21.00 -13.56
CA ARG A 20 15.25 -19.71 -13.70
C ARG A 20 13.72 -19.79 -13.57
N ALA A 21 13.16 -20.98 -13.71
CA ALA A 21 11.72 -21.21 -13.58
C ALA A 21 11.23 -21.20 -12.13
N ILE A 22 12.11 -21.45 -11.18
CA ILE A 22 11.78 -21.49 -9.75
C ILE A 22 12.00 -20.11 -9.14
N ARG A 23 10.96 -19.59 -8.47
CA ARG A 23 11.02 -18.34 -7.70
C ARG A 23 10.53 -18.60 -6.28
N ILE A 24 11.35 -18.19 -5.31
CA ILE A 24 11.01 -18.25 -3.89
C ILE A 24 10.53 -16.87 -3.48
N VAL A 25 9.33 -16.81 -2.89
CA VAL A 25 8.73 -15.60 -2.32
C VAL A 25 8.80 -15.73 -0.80
N PRO A 26 9.38 -14.72 -0.10
CA PRO A 26 9.42 -14.73 1.37
C PRO A 26 8.03 -14.68 1.99
N GLN A 27 7.93 -15.12 3.25
CA GLN A 27 6.68 -15.06 4.02
C GLN A 27 6.18 -13.61 4.16
N ALA A 28 4.84 -13.47 4.18
CA ALA A 28 4.14 -12.19 4.27
C ALA A 28 4.47 -11.19 3.15
N ARG A 29 4.88 -11.68 1.98
CA ARG A 29 5.09 -10.91 0.76
C ARG A 29 4.46 -11.60 -0.43
N ALA A 30 4.16 -10.82 -1.46
CA ALA A 30 3.63 -11.32 -2.72
C ALA A 30 4.36 -10.66 -3.91
N ARG A 31 4.26 -11.29 -5.08
CA ARG A 31 4.72 -10.71 -6.35
C ARG A 31 3.69 -10.95 -7.43
N ASN A 32 3.41 -9.92 -8.22
CA ASN A 32 2.61 -10.07 -9.40
C ASN A 32 3.47 -10.55 -10.58
N VAL A 33 2.89 -11.37 -11.42
CA VAL A 33 3.52 -11.90 -12.64
C VAL A 33 2.72 -11.44 -13.83
N GLU A 34 3.42 -10.81 -14.76
CA GLU A 34 2.91 -10.41 -16.08
C GLU A 34 3.41 -11.36 -17.15
N ARG A 35 2.53 -11.71 -18.05
CA ARG A 35 2.85 -12.44 -19.27
C ARG A 35 2.42 -11.61 -20.47
N PHE A 36 3.36 -11.25 -21.34
CA PHE A 36 3.13 -10.36 -22.48
C PHE A 36 2.43 -9.04 -22.09
N GLY A 37 2.80 -8.46 -20.92
CA GLY A 37 2.22 -7.21 -20.44
C GLY A 37 0.83 -7.33 -19.79
N ARG A 38 0.32 -8.56 -19.61
CA ARG A 38 -0.95 -8.80 -18.90
C ARG A 38 -0.69 -9.50 -17.57
N TYR A 39 -1.42 -9.09 -16.54
CA TYR A 39 -1.45 -9.81 -15.28
C TYR A 39 -1.88 -11.27 -15.52
N THR A 40 -1.15 -12.20 -14.94
CA THR A 40 -1.44 -13.64 -15.05
C THR A 40 -1.77 -14.24 -13.68
N LYS A 41 -0.92 -14.00 -12.70
CA LYS A 41 -1.09 -14.55 -11.33
C LYS A 41 -0.28 -13.75 -10.32
N THR A 42 -0.66 -13.89 -9.06
CA THR A 42 0.15 -13.44 -7.92
C THR A 42 0.87 -14.62 -7.32
N LEU A 43 2.17 -14.48 -7.08
CA LEU A 43 2.98 -15.47 -6.39
C LEU A 43 2.82 -15.29 -4.88
N GLU A 44 2.31 -16.32 -4.23
CA GLU A 44 2.20 -16.41 -2.79
C GLU A 44 3.52 -16.81 -2.13
N PRO A 45 3.67 -16.66 -0.80
CA PRO A 45 4.86 -17.12 -0.08
C PRO A 45 5.17 -18.60 -0.33
N GLY A 46 6.44 -18.90 -0.54
CA GLY A 46 6.91 -20.25 -0.82
C GLY A 46 7.53 -20.39 -2.21
N MET A 47 7.61 -21.62 -2.67
CA MET A 47 8.20 -21.96 -3.95
C MET A 47 7.14 -21.88 -5.06
N ASN A 48 7.43 -21.06 -6.06
CA ASN A 48 6.55 -20.85 -7.20
C ASN A 48 7.28 -21.16 -8.51
N MET A 49 6.51 -21.65 -9.47
CA MET A 49 7.00 -21.88 -10.84
C MET A 49 6.50 -20.77 -11.77
N ILE A 50 7.43 -20.24 -12.57
CA ILE A 50 7.18 -19.25 -13.61
C ILE A 50 7.73 -19.75 -14.93
N MET A 51 7.24 -19.21 -16.05
CA MET A 51 7.84 -19.47 -17.37
C MET A 51 9.01 -18.49 -17.58
N PRO A 52 10.27 -18.96 -17.56
CA PRO A 52 11.41 -18.10 -17.83
C PRO A 52 11.28 -17.54 -19.25
N PHE A 53 11.78 -16.31 -19.46
CA PHE A 53 11.74 -15.52 -20.71
C PHE A 53 10.37 -14.94 -21.10
N ILE A 54 9.24 -15.50 -20.68
CA ILE A 54 7.89 -15.04 -21.02
C ILE A 54 7.28 -14.26 -19.83
N ASP A 55 7.46 -14.77 -18.63
CA ASP A 55 6.90 -14.18 -17.42
C ASP A 55 7.84 -13.12 -16.85
N ARG A 56 7.28 -11.91 -16.66
CA ARG A 56 7.92 -10.81 -15.96
C ARG A 56 7.42 -10.76 -14.52
N VAL A 57 8.32 -10.93 -13.57
CA VAL A 57 8.00 -10.86 -12.14
C VAL A 57 8.22 -9.44 -11.64
N LYS A 58 7.17 -8.81 -11.10
CA LYS A 58 7.22 -7.47 -10.53
C LYS A 58 7.90 -7.43 -9.15
N PRO A 59 8.23 -6.25 -8.62
CA PRO A 59 8.80 -6.11 -7.28
C PRO A 59 7.95 -6.78 -6.19
N LEU A 60 8.57 -7.01 -5.03
CA LEU A 60 7.89 -7.56 -3.85
C LEU A 60 6.92 -6.51 -3.28
N ILE A 61 5.71 -6.96 -2.98
CA ILE A 61 4.70 -6.22 -2.22
C ILE A 61 4.67 -6.80 -0.81
N ASP A 62 4.83 -5.96 0.19
CA ASP A 62 4.76 -6.36 1.60
C ASP A 62 3.29 -6.40 2.03
N LEU A 63 2.86 -7.53 2.60
CA LEU A 63 1.49 -7.77 3.06
C LEU A 63 1.31 -7.55 4.56
N ARG A 64 2.39 -7.21 5.27
CA ARG A 64 2.33 -6.89 6.69
C ARG A 64 1.70 -5.52 6.89
N GLU A 65 1.24 -5.28 8.10
CA GLU A 65 0.78 -3.96 8.49
C GLU A 65 1.94 -2.95 8.41
N GLN A 66 1.66 -1.85 7.75
CA GLN A 66 2.59 -0.75 7.54
C GLN A 66 2.07 0.50 8.24
N VAL A 67 2.99 1.35 8.65
CA VAL A 67 2.69 2.61 9.33
C VAL A 67 3.21 3.76 8.49
N VAL A 68 2.37 4.76 8.28
CA VAL A 68 2.75 6.00 7.64
C VAL A 68 2.30 7.19 8.47
N SER A 69 3.14 8.22 8.55
CA SER A 69 2.84 9.44 9.29
C SER A 69 2.73 10.60 8.30
N PHE A 70 1.62 11.32 8.38
CA PHE A 70 1.37 12.56 7.65
C PHE A 70 1.39 13.72 8.63
N THR A 71 2.38 14.60 8.48
CA THR A 71 2.62 15.71 9.41
C THR A 71 2.18 17.05 8.81
N GLY A 72 1.81 17.99 9.67
CA GLY A 72 1.56 19.37 9.29
C GLY A 72 0.32 19.58 8.41
N GLN A 73 -0.70 18.76 8.53
CA GLN A 73 -1.95 18.93 7.81
C GLN A 73 -2.71 20.13 8.40
N ARG A 74 -2.78 21.24 7.64
CA ARG A 74 -3.48 22.44 8.07
C ARG A 74 -4.96 22.34 7.75
N VAL A 75 -5.79 22.53 8.76
CA VAL A 75 -7.25 22.50 8.67
C VAL A 75 -7.81 23.75 9.37
N ILE A 76 -8.93 24.26 8.87
CA ILE A 76 -9.67 25.36 9.48
C ILE A 76 -10.88 24.76 10.18
N THR A 77 -11.03 25.04 11.47
CA THR A 77 -12.18 24.65 12.29
C THR A 77 -13.40 25.51 12.01
N GLU A 78 -14.57 25.11 12.53
CA GLU A 78 -15.83 25.86 12.37
C GLU A 78 -15.73 27.29 12.94
N ASP A 79 -14.99 27.46 14.04
CA ASP A 79 -14.71 28.76 14.69
C ASP A 79 -13.59 29.58 13.99
N ASN A 80 -13.25 29.18 12.75
CA ASN A 80 -12.28 29.87 11.88
C ASN A 80 -10.84 29.90 12.41
N LEU A 81 -10.44 28.91 13.21
CA LEU A 81 -9.09 28.75 13.69
C LEU A 81 -8.30 27.77 12.80
N VAL A 82 -7.06 28.14 12.48
CA VAL A 82 -6.16 27.25 11.72
C VAL A 82 -5.44 26.35 12.68
N VAL A 83 -5.66 25.03 12.58
CA VAL A 83 -4.97 24.01 13.36
C VAL A 83 -4.07 23.18 12.48
N SER A 84 -2.91 22.77 13.00
CA SER A 84 -2.00 21.83 12.36
C SER A 84 -2.17 20.46 13.00
N ILE A 85 -2.38 19.45 12.19
CA ILE A 85 -2.69 18.09 12.67
C ILE A 85 -1.70 17.11 12.08
N ASP A 86 -1.12 16.30 12.98
CA ASP A 86 -0.31 15.14 12.62
C ASP A 86 -1.17 13.88 12.73
N THR A 87 -1.16 13.07 11.68
CA THR A 87 -1.93 11.84 11.61
C THR A 87 -1.01 10.66 11.37
N VAL A 88 -1.21 9.58 12.11
CA VAL A 88 -0.56 8.29 11.91
C VAL A 88 -1.60 7.29 11.42
N LEU A 89 -1.29 6.61 10.34
CA LEU A 89 -2.18 5.67 9.68
C LEU A 89 -1.53 4.30 9.62
N PHE A 90 -2.28 3.28 10.03
CA PHE A 90 -1.92 1.87 9.96
C PHE A 90 -2.74 1.22 8.86
N PHE A 91 -2.07 0.56 7.93
CA PHE A 91 -2.72 -0.11 6.82
C PHE A 91 -1.96 -1.36 6.39
N GLN A 92 -2.64 -2.24 5.69
CA GLN A 92 -2.03 -3.41 5.07
C GLN A 92 -2.56 -3.62 3.66
N VAL A 93 -1.75 -4.19 2.80
CA VAL A 93 -2.17 -4.63 1.47
C VAL A 93 -2.86 -5.97 1.58
N THR A 94 -4.14 -6.04 1.22
CA THR A 94 -4.95 -7.26 1.22
C THR A 94 -5.06 -7.90 -0.16
N ASP A 95 -5.01 -7.09 -1.22
CA ASP A 95 -4.99 -7.54 -2.61
C ASP A 95 -3.78 -6.95 -3.35
N PRO A 96 -2.71 -7.73 -3.52
CA PRO A 96 -1.51 -7.28 -4.23
C PRO A 96 -1.76 -6.87 -5.68
N ARG A 97 -2.74 -7.50 -6.33
CA ARG A 97 -3.11 -7.17 -7.71
C ARG A 97 -3.71 -5.78 -7.77
N ALA A 98 -4.73 -5.50 -6.96
CA ALA A 98 -5.38 -4.21 -6.95
C ALA A 98 -4.40 -3.09 -6.55
N ALA A 99 -3.53 -3.31 -5.56
CA ALA A 99 -2.52 -2.35 -5.11
C ALA A 99 -1.50 -1.95 -6.18
N ASP A 100 -1.27 -2.82 -7.16
CA ASP A 100 -0.27 -2.64 -8.21
C ASP A 100 -0.86 -2.12 -9.54
N TYR A 101 -2.15 -2.38 -9.82
CA TYR A 101 -2.77 -2.08 -11.11
C TYR A 101 -3.91 -1.05 -11.04
N GLU A 102 -4.57 -0.90 -9.89
CA GLU A 102 -5.68 0.05 -9.76
C GLU A 102 -5.22 1.46 -9.38
N ILE A 103 -4.01 1.59 -8.84
CA ILE A 103 -3.46 2.88 -8.43
C ILE A 103 -1.94 2.92 -8.59
N VAL A 104 -1.41 4.06 -9.02
CA VAL A 104 0.04 4.23 -9.23
C VAL A 104 0.80 4.36 -7.92
N ASN A 105 0.26 5.12 -6.96
CA ASN A 105 0.88 5.36 -5.66
C ASN A 105 -0.21 5.45 -4.59
N TYR A 106 -0.46 4.32 -3.94
CA TYR A 106 -1.49 4.24 -2.91
C TYR A 106 -1.16 5.05 -1.65
N ILE A 107 0.12 5.19 -1.30
CA ILE A 107 0.54 6.00 -0.13
C ILE A 107 0.16 7.47 -0.35
N GLN A 108 0.51 8.01 -1.49
CA GLN A 108 0.16 9.39 -1.84
C GLN A 108 -1.36 9.59 -1.94
N ALA A 109 -2.08 8.61 -2.48
CA ALA A 109 -3.53 8.69 -2.55
C ALA A 109 -4.19 8.67 -1.17
N ILE A 110 -3.71 7.81 -0.27
CA ILE A 110 -4.19 7.77 1.13
C ILE A 110 -3.88 9.10 1.83
N GLU A 111 -2.71 9.70 1.61
CA GLU A 111 -2.36 11.02 2.15
C GLU A 111 -3.36 12.09 1.71
N GLN A 112 -3.64 12.18 0.42
CA GLN A 112 -4.59 13.17 -0.12
C GLN A 112 -6.02 12.92 0.38
N LEU A 113 -6.43 11.67 0.48
CA LEU A 113 -7.72 11.30 1.07
C LEU A 113 -7.78 11.72 2.53
N THR A 114 -6.74 11.41 3.31
CA THR A 114 -6.66 11.77 4.73
C THR A 114 -6.76 13.29 4.91
N ALA A 115 -5.99 14.06 4.15
CA ALA A 115 -6.04 15.53 4.20
C ALA A 115 -7.43 16.09 3.85
N THR A 116 -8.09 15.48 2.85
CA THR A 116 -9.43 15.91 2.43
C THR A 116 -10.50 15.57 3.49
N MET A 117 -10.42 14.36 4.06
CA MET A 117 -11.35 13.91 5.09
C MET A 117 -11.17 14.66 6.41
N LEU A 118 -9.91 14.92 6.83
CA LEU A 118 -9.62 15.76 7.98
C LEU A 118 -10.26 17.14 7.82
N ARG A 119 -10.11 17.75 6.64
CA ARG A 119 -10.73 19.06 6.38
C ARG A 119 -12.25 19.00 6.48
N SER A 120 -12.87 17.95 6.01
CA SER A 120 -14.33 17.79 6.08
C SER A 120 -14.82 17.55 7.51
N VAL A 121 -14.17 16.64 8.25
CA VAL A 121 -14.59 16.27 9.61
C VAL A 121 -14.33 17.41 10.59
N ILE A 122 -13.13 17.96 10.58
CA ILE A 122 -12.71 19.02 11.53
C ILE A 122 -13.32 20.38 11.17
N GLY A 123 -13.50 20.66 9.88
CA GLY A 123 -14.18 21.87 9.43
C GLY A 123 -15.63 21.99 9.87
N SER A 124 -16.24 20.91 10.33
CA SER A 124 -17.59 20.88 10.93
C SER A 124 -17.59 20.89 12.46
N MET A 125 -16.44 21.08 13.10
CA MET A 125 -16.25 21.07 14.56
C MET A 125 -15.53 22.33 15.01
N ASP A 126 -15.87 22.82 16.21
CA ASP A 126 -15.08 23.83 16.90
C ASP A 126 -13.78 23.22 17.49
N LEU A 127 -12.86 24.07 17.91
CA LEU A 127 -11.57 23.64 18.45
C LEU A 127 -11.74 22.77 19.70
N GLU A 128 -12.66 23.10 20.59
CA GLU A 128 -12.92 22.37 21.82
C GLU A 128 -13.40 20.95 21.53
N LYS A 129 -14.37 20.79 20.62
CA LYS A 129 -14.85 19.46 20.17
C LYS A 129 -13.76 18.69 19.47
N THR A 130 -12.94 19.34 18.64
CA THR A 130 -11.81 18.69 17.96
C THR A 130 -10.83 18.10 18.97
N LEU A 131 -10.55 18.77 20.05
CA LEU A 131 -9.65 18.31 21.10
C LEU A 131 -10.25 17.19 21.98
N THR A 132 -11.54 17.26 22.26
CA THR A 132 -12.24 16.32 23.17
C THR A 132 -12.76 15.07 22.47
N SER A 133 -13.02 15.13 21.15
CA SER A 133 -13.65 14.04 20.38
C SER A 133 -12.68 13.26 19.50
N ARG A 134 -11.39 13.22 19.84
CA ARG A 134 -10.34 12.57 19.03
C ARG A 134 -10.69 11.13 18.64
N GLU A 135 -11.22 10.34 19.56
CA GLU A 135 -11.56 8.94 19.31
C GLU A 135 -12.69 8.79 18.28
N ASN A 136 -13.69 9.67 18.34
CA ASN A 136 -14.75 9.71 17.35
C ASN A 136 -14.22 10.11 15.97
N ILE A 137 -13.36 11.11 15.89
CA ILE A 137 -12.70 11.54 14.65
C ILE A 137 -11.87 10.39 14.06
N ASN A 138 -11.05 9.71 14.88
CA ASN A 138 -10.26 8.55 14.46
C ASN A 138 -11.14 7.43 13.86
N THR A 139 -12.27 7.15 14.50
CA THR A 139 -13.21 6.12 14.04
C THR A 139 -13.87 6.51 12.72
N GLN A 140 -14.31 7.75 12.57
CA GLN A 140 -14.91 8.26 11.34
C GLN A 140 -13.90 8.26 10.19
N LEU A 141 -12.69 8.77 10.42
CA LEU A 141 -11.61 8.78 9.43
C LEU A 141 -11.26 7.38 8.99
N ARG A 142 -11.12 6.44 9.94
CA ARG A 142 -10.83 5.04 9.63
C ARG A 142 -11.91 4.46 8.70
N GLY A 143 -13.20 4.63 9.03
CA GLY A 143 -14.29 4.08 8.23
C GLY A 143 -14.28 4.59 6.79
N VAL A 144 -14.18 5.90 6.61
CA VAL A 144 -14.19 6.52 5.27
C VAL A 144 -12.92 6.17 4.47
N LEU A 145 -11.76 6.13 5.13
CA LEU A 145 -10.50 5.77 4.46
C LEU A 145 -10.48 4.29 4.06
N ASP A 146 -10.99 3.38 4.90
CA ASP A 146 -11.08 1.96 4.60
C ASP A 146 -12.00 1.72 3.40
N ASP A 147 -13.18 2.33 3.38
CA ASP A 147 -14.13 2.23 2.26
C ASP A 147 -13.52 2.76 0.95
N ALA A 148 -12.84 3.90 0.99
CA ALA A 148 -12.26 4.52 -0.20
C ALA A 148 -11.04 3.75 -0.72
N SER A 149 -10.21 3.17 0.16
CA SER A 149 -8.99 2.44 -0.20
C SER A 149 -9.23 0.97 -0.54
N GLY A 150 -10.39 0.43 -0.19
CA GLY A 150 -10.76 -0.98 -0.45
C GLY A 150 -10.66 -1.38 -1.92
N LYS A 151 -11.03 -0.48 -2.85
CA LYS A 151 -10.90 -0.68 -4.30
C LYS A 151 -9.44 -0.83 -4.78
N TRP A 152 -8.49 -0.33 -4.02
CA TRP A 152 -7.05 -0.46 -4.29
C TRP A 152 -6.43 -1.68 -3.60
N GLY A 153 -7.26 -2.53 -2.99
CA GLY A 153 -6.79 -3.71 -2.26
C GLY A 153 -6.03 -3.37 -0.98
N ILE A 154 -6.36 -2.24 -0.36
CA ILE A 154 -5.74 -1.76 0.87
C ILE A 154 -6.79 -1.66 1.95
N ARG A 155 -6.46 -2.17 3.14
CA ARG A 155 -7.26 -2.07 4.34
C ARG A 155 -6.62 -1.11 5.33
N VAL A 156 -7.35 -0.09 5.73
CA VAL A 156 -6.97 0.81 6.81
C VAL A 156 -7.40 0.21 8.13
N THR A 157 -6.45 -0.19 8.97
CA THR A 157 -6.74 -0.86 10.25
C THR A 157 -6.98 0.14 11.35
N ARG A 158 -6.19 1.23 11.38
CA ARG A 158 -6.27 2.24 12.43
C ARG A 158 -5.80 3.60 11.92
N VAL A 159 -6.45 4.65 12.41
CA VAL A 159 -6.05 6.05 12.21
C VAL A 159 -5.93 6.69 13.58
N GLU A 160 -4.86 7.44 13.80
CA GLU A 160 -4.62 8.15 15.05
C GLU A 160 -4.20 9.60 14.77
N LEU A 161 -4.90 10.53 15.40
CA LEU A 161 -4.48 11.93 15.49
C LEU A 161 -3.41 12.04 16.58
N ARG A 162 -2.18 12.30 16.18
CA ARG A 162 -1.04 12.38 17.10
C ARG A 162 -1.02 13.71 17.83
N THR A 163 -1.00 14.80 17.08
CA THR A 163 -0.88 16.15 17.61
C THR A 163 -1.90 17.06 16.94
N ILE A 164 -2.54 17.90 17.70
CA ILE A 164 -3.41 18.99 17.23
C ILE A 164 -2.82 20.24 17.82
N ASP A 165 -2.09 21.01 17.01
CA ASP A 165 -1.45 22.24 17.45
C ASP A 165 -2.39 23.42 17.10
N PRO A 166 -2.93 24.11 18.12
CA PRO A 166 -3.69 25.33 17.91
C PRO A 166 -2.78 26.44 17.37
N PRO A 167 -3.35 27.48 16.73
CA PRO A 167 -2.58 28.60 16.24
C PRO A 167 -1.83 29.25 17.41
N GLN A 168 -0.54 29.50 17.22
CA GLN A 168 0.21 30.31 18.16
C GLN A 168 -0.37 31.72 18.13
N THR A 169 -1.12 32.08 19.15
CA THR A 169 -1.49 33.47 19.37
C THR A 169 -0.22 34.27 19.62
N VAL A 170 0.08 35.15 18.69
CA VAL A 170 1.13 36.17 18.85
C VAL A 170 0.66 37.19 19.88
#